data_70d7797ac7e1e057aecae2e6e085d88a
#
_entry.id   70d7797ac7e1e057aecae2e6e085d88a
#
_cell.length_a   1.000
_cell.length_b   1.000
_cell.length_c   1.000
_cell.angle_alpha   90.00
_cell.angle_beta   90.00
_cell.angle_gamma   90.00
#
_symmetry.space_group_name_H-M   'P 1'
#
loop_
_entity.id
_entity.type
_entity.pdbx_description
1 polymer ?
#
loop_
_entity_poly.entity_id
_entity_poly.type
_entity_poly.pdbx_seq_one_letter_code
_entity_poly.pdbx_strand_id
1 'polypeptide(L)'
;MCGRFELKTKFDKLPKVLKKDYPRGLDNKYETQNLIRPTDPVLVIKNEGKIQTTFMSWGFISPWAKDPFDNARPRPFNARSETLEEKKLFSGSWKHKRCLIPASGFFEKTYRIRKENYETFWLGGIWSKWSSPDGAELESCCILTTEPNDLVKPLHHRMPVIVPDGYEEQWTEQVKDAHELKGLIPIMLGWSSSGWISEEINKKPTNQMNLF
;
A
#
# COMPACT_ATOMS: atom_id res chain seq x y z
N MET A 1 1.06 4.47 12.52
CA MET A 1 1.50 3.78 11.27
C MET A 1 0.27 3.24 10.58
N CYS A 2 0.17 3.41 9.26
CA CYS A 2 -0.94 2.91 8.47
C CYS A 2 -1.11 1.40 8.67
N GLY A 3 -2.00 0.99 9.54
CA GLY A 3 -2.31 -0.40 9.85
C GLY A 3 -3.72 -0.79 9.43
N ARG A 4 -4.42 0.10 8.74
CA ARG A 4 -5.77 -0.11 8.23
C ARG A 4 -5.99 0.76 7.00
N PHE A 5 -6.55 0.19 5.95
CA PHE A 5 -7.01 0.95 4.79
C PHE A 5 -8.29 0.31 4.21
N GLU A 6 -8.84 0.91 3.18
CA GLU A 6 -10.04 0.42 2.50
C GLU A 6 -9.87 0.53 0.99
N LEU A 7 -10.59 -0.31 0.27
CA LEU A 7 -10.75 -0.25 -1.17
C LEU A 7 -12.24 -0.36 -1.51
N LYS A 8 -12.95 0.77 -1.52
CA LYS A 8 -14.39 0.86 -1.80
C LYS A 8 -14.75 1.10 -3.25
N THR A 9 -13.73 1.28 -4.08
CA THR A 9 -13.91 1.52 -5.51
C THR A 9 -14.49 0.27 -6.17
N LYS A 10 -15.61 0.40 -6.89
CA LYS A 10 -16.20 -0.71 -7.66
C LYS A 10 -15.25 -1.13 -8.79
N PHE A 11 -15.33 -2.38 -9.22
CA PHE A 11 -14.44 -2.95 -10.24
C PHE A 11 -14.40 -2.13 -11.54
N ASP A 12 -15.56 -1.71 -12.03
CA ASP A 12 -15.68 -0.91 -13.25
C ASP A 12 -14.98 0.46 -13.16
N LYS A 13 -14.86 1.00 -11.95
CA LYS A 13 -14.22 2.28 -11.65
C LYS A 13 -12.75 2.16 -11.20
N LEU A 14 -12.22 0.96 -11.07
CA LEU A 14 -10.80 0.77 -10.78
C LEU A 14 -9.92 1.34 -11.90
N PRO A 15 -8.70 1.83 -11.59
CA PRO A 15 -7.74 2.26 -12.61
C PRO A 15 -7.54 1.22 -13.71
N LYS A 16 -7.41 1.69 -14.96
CA LYS A 16 -7.29 0.78 -16.14
C LYS A 16 -6.12 -0.19 -16.01
N VAL A 17 -5.01 0.24 -15.41
CA VAL A 17 -3.81 -0.57 -15.20
C VAL A 17 -4.10 -1.81 -14.34
N LEU A 18 -4.96 -1.69 -13.33
CA LEU A 18 -5.41 -2.82 -12.51
C LEU A 18 -6.25 -3.83 -13.30
N LYS A 19 -7.12 -3.33 -14.18
CA LYS A 19 -8.07 -4.17 -14.92
C LYS A 19 -7.41 -4.93 -16.06
N LYS A 20 -6.35 -4.38 -16.66
CA LYS A 20 -5.69 -4.93 -17.84
C LYS A 20 -5.16 -6.35 -17.62
N ASP A 21 -4.57 -6.60 -16.47
CA ASP A 21 -3.98 -7.89 -16.09
C ASP A 21 -4.59 -8.45 -14.79
N TYR A 22 -5.87 -8.13 -14.53
CA TYR A 22 -6.59 -8.68 -13.39
C TYR A 22 -6.69 -10.21 -13.53
N PRO A 23 -6.50 -10.98 -12.45
CA PRO A 23 -6.53 -12.43 -12.51
C PRO A 23 -7.82 -12.95 -13.16
N ARG A 24 -7.67 -13.72 -14.24
CA ARG A 24 -8.81 -14.23 -15.03
C ARG A 24 -9.77 -15.02 -14.16
N GLY A 25 -11.07 -14.76 -14.33
CA GLY A 25 -12.14 -15.45 -13.60
C GLY A 25 -12.33 -14.97 -12.16
N LEU A 26 -11.61 -13.92 -11.71
CA LEU A 26 -11.81 -13.28 -10.41
C LEU A 26 -12.48 -11.90 -10.50
N ASP A 27 -12.67 -11.37 -11.71
CA ASP A 27 -13.32 -10.07 -11.94
C ASP A 27 -14.75 -10.01 -11.40
N ASN A 28 -15.52 -11.08 -11.59
CA ASN A 28 -16.87 -11.25 -11.04
C ASN A 28 -16.91 -11.60 -9.54
N LYS A 29 -15.76 -11.90 -8.94
CA LYS A 29 -15.60 -12.15 -7.50
C LYS A 29 -14.97 -10.99 -6.75
N TYR A 30 -14.68 -9.89 -7.48
CA TYR A 30 -14.15 -8.70 -6.82
C TYR A 30 -15.20 -8.09 -5.89
N GLU A 31 -14.81 -7.92 -4.64
CA GLU A 31 -15.63 -7.25 -3.65
C GLU A 31 -14.90 -6.02 -3.11
N THR A 32 -15.68 -4.97 -2.86
CA THR A 32 -15.15 -3.79 -2.17
C THR A 32 -14.85 -4.14 -0.71
N GLN A 33 -13.72 -3.65 -0.22
CA GLN A 33 -13.28 -3.92 1.15
C GLN A 33 -13.35 -2.65 2.00
N ASN A 34 -14.23 -2.65 2.99
CA ASN A 34 -14.41 -1.51 3.90
C ASN A 34 -13.30 -1.39 4.94
N LEU A 35 -12.58 -2.46 5.19
CA LEU A 35 -11.51 -2.49 6.18
C LEU A 35 -10.55 -3.64 5.88
N ILE A 36 -9.34 -3.27 5.52
CA ILE A 36 -8.22 -4.18 5.25
C ILE A 36 -7.20 -4.02 6.38
N ARG A 37 -6.72 -5.13 6.92
CA ARG A 37 -5.79 -5.20 8.05
C ARG A 37 -4.54 -6.00 7.68
N PRO A 38 -3.43 -5.84 8.42
CA PRO A 38 -2.29 -6.73 8.29
C PRO A 38 -2.71 -8.20 8.35
N THR A 39 -2.12 -9.01 7.49
CA THR A 39 -2.39 -10.42 7.16
C THR A 39 -3.51 -10.66 6.15
N ASP A 40 -4.37 -9.69 5.89
CA ASP A 40 -5.37 -9.82 4.83
C ASP A 40 -4.71 -9.90 3.44
N PRO A 41 -5.34 -10.59 2.48
CA PRO A 41 -4.94 -10.50 1.08
C PRO A 41 -5.27 -9.13 0.52
N VAL A 42 -4.31 -8.50 -0.15
CA VAL A 42 -4.45 -7.19 -0.78
C VAL A 42 -4.19 -7.27 -2.27
N LEU A 43 -4.94 -6.49 -3.03
CA LEU A 43 -4.70 -6.32 -4.46
C LEU A 43 -3.42 -5.52 -4.67
N VAL A 44 -2.57 -5.97 -5.60
CA VAL A 44 -1.25 -5.40 -5.85
C VAL A 44 -0.97 -5.33 -7.34
N ILE A 45 -0.36 -4.24 -7.78
CA ILE A 45 0.34 -4.17 -9.06
C ILE A 45 1.82 -4.35 -8.82
N LYS A 46 2.45 -5.28 -9.53
CA LYS A 46 3.90 -5.50 -9.57
C LYS A 46 4.41 -5.53 -11.01
N ASN A 47 5.72 -5.45 -11.18
CA ASN A 47 6.38 -5.59 -12.47
C ASN A 47 7.53 -6.61 -12.37
N GLU A 48 7.40 -7.72 -13.08
CA GLU A 48 8.43 -8.75 -13.29
C GLU A 48 8.71 -8.91 -14.80
N GLY A 49 9.14 -7.82 -15.45
CA GLY A 49 9.28 -7.73 -16.90
C GLY A 49 7.99 -7.35 -17.62
N LYS A 50 6.85 -7.48 -16.97
CA LYS A 50 5.53 -6.94 -17.36
C LYS A 50 4.73 -6.56 -16.12
N ILE A 51 3.85 -5.60 -16.28
CA ILE A 51 2.90 -5.23 -15.23
C ILE A 51 1.91 -6.38 -15.02
N GLN A 52 1.69 -6.74 -13.76
CA GLN A 52 0.78 -7.80 -13.34
C GLN A 52 -0.05 -7.33 -12.16
N THR A 53 -1.33 -7.70 -12.16
CA THR A 53 -2.22 -7.54 -11.00
C THR A 53 -2.37 -8.89 -10.31
N THR A 54 -2.15 -8.94 -9.01
CA THR A 54 -2.19 -10.15 -8.19
C THR A 54 -2.67 -9.84 -6.77
N PHE A 55 -2.90 -10.89 -5.99
CA PHE A 55 -3.14 -10.77 -4.55
C PHE A 55 -1.91 -11.19 -3.77
N MET A 56 -1.56 -10.43 -2.74
CA MET A 56 -0.46 -10.73 -1.82
C MET A 56 -0.93 -10.63 -0.38
N SER A 57 -0.31 -11.38 0.53
CA SER A 57 -0.52 -11.18 1.96
C SER A 57 0.11 -9.86 2.42
N TRP A 58 -0.64 -9.01 3.11
CA TRP A 58 -0.10 -7.79 3.70
C TRP A 58 0.62 -8.08 5.01
N GLY A 59 1.91 -8.20 4.93
CA GLY A 59 2.83 -8.57 6.01
C GLY A 59 4.05 -9.24 5.40
N PHE A 60 5.16 -8.51 5.33
CA PHE A 60 6.35 -8.87 4.59
C PHE A 60 7.01 -10.14 5.14
N ILE A 61 7.11 -11.16 4.32
CA ILE A 61 7.78 -12.41 4.61
C ILE A 61 9.17 -12.37 3.98
N SER A 62 10.20 -12.61 4.77
CA SER A 62 11.57 -12.69 4.26
C SER A 62 11.71 -13.83 3.25
N PRO A 63 12.35 -13.63 2.08
CA PRO A 63 12.60 -14.71 1.12
C PRO A 63 13.41 -15.89 1.70
N TRP A 64 14.15 -15.64 2.78
CA TRP A 64 14.98 -16.64 3.48
C TRP A 64 14.38 -17.09 4.81
N ALA A 65 13.10 -16.85 5.06
CA ALA A 65 12.42 -17.36 6.24
C ALA A 65 12.42 -18.91 6.22
N LYS A 66 12.78 -19.53 7.34
CA LYS A 66 12.69 -20.99 7.46
C LYS A 66 11.24 -21.45 7.48
N ASP A 67 10.40 -20.71 8.21
CA ASP A 67 8.96 -20.89 8.28
C ASP A 67 8.29 -19.53 8.03
N PRO A 68 7.52 -19.38 6.96
CA PRO A 68 6.80 -18.15 6.65
C PRO A 68 5.61 -17.91 7.59
N PHE A 69 5.20 -18.91 8.37
CA PHE A 69 4.08 -18.85 9.32
C PHE A 69 4.53 -18.80 10.78
N ASP A 70 5.83 -18.70 11.04
CA ASP A 70 6.37 -18.55 12.41
C ASP A 70 5.80 -17.29 13.09
N ASN A 71 4.90 -17.52 14.05
CA ASN A 71 4.25 -16.44 14.82
C ASN A 71 5.22 -15.75 15.80
N ALA A 72 6.35 -16.35 16.11
CA ALA A 72 7.38 -15.73 16.95
C ALA A 72 8.14 -14.60 16.22
N ARG A 73 8.01 -14.51 14.90
CA ARG A 73 8.63 -13.47 14.08
C ARG A 73 7.55 -12.57 13.45
N PRO A 74 7.38 -11.35 13.96
CA PRO A 74 6.41 -10.43 13.40
C PRO A 74 6.72 -10.15 11.93
N ARG A 75 5.68 -10.24 11.07
CA ARG A 75 5.77 -9.86 9.66
C ARG A 75 5.57 -8.35 9.57
N PRO A 76 6.59 -7.56 9.20
CA PRO A 76 6.43 -6.13 9.07
C PRO A 76 5.38 -5.81 8.00
N PHE A 77 4.30 -5.15 8.38
CA PHE A 77 3.30 -4.67 7.43
C PHE A 77 3.61 -3.26 6.91
N ASN A 78 4.59 -2.57 7.52
CA ASN A 78 5.14 -1.31 7.05
C ASN A 78 6.67 -1.33 7.06
N ALA A 79 7.30 -0.59 6.15
CA ALA A 79 8.73 -0.31 6.13
C ALA A 79 8.96 1.20 6.04
N ARG A 80 9.95 1.72 6.77
CA ARG A 80 10.31 3.14 6.72
C ARG A 80 11.15 3.44 5.49
N SER A 81 10.74 4.43 4.69
CA SER A 81 11.44 4.85 3.47
C SER A 81 12.90 5.23 3.73
N GLU A 82 13.19 5.84 4.87
CA GLU A 82 14.50 6.37 5.24
C GLU A 82 15.55 5.27 5.51
N THR A 83 15.12 4.04 5.80
CA THR A 83 16.03 2.94 6.17
C THR A 83 15.93 1.73 5.25
N LEU A 84 15.30 1.87 4.08
CA LEU A 84 15.10 0.77 3.13
C LEU A 84 16.41 0.18 2.61
N GLU A 85 17.39 1.03 2.30
CA GLU A 85 18.67 0.60 1.77
C GLU A 85 19.57 -0.07 2.83
N GLU A 86 19.45 0.38 4.08
CA GLU A 86 20.27 -0.10 5.19
C GLU A 86 19.80 -1.46 5.72
N LYS A 87 18.48 -1.66 5.73
CA LYS A 87 17.89 -2.88 6.29
C LYS A 87 17.96 -4.03 5.32
N LYS A 88 18.79 -5.04 5.61
CA LYS A 88 18.93 -6.27 4.84
C LYS A 88 17.58 -6.90 4.47
N LEU A 89 16.59 -6.82 5.34
CA LEU A 89 15.24 -7.35 5.10
C LEU A 89 14.57 -6.72 3.88
N PHE A 90 14.78 -5.43 3.64
CA PHE A 90 14.05 -4.64 2.65
C PHE A 90 14.89 -4.22 1.44
N SER A 91 16.22 -4.11 1.60
CA SER A 91 17.09 -3.49 0.60
C SER A 91 17.02 -4.17 -0.78
N GLY A 92 16.94 -5.50 -0.82
CA GLY A 92 16.78 -6.24 -2.08
C GLY A 92 15.43 -5.96 -2.75
N SER A 93 14.35 -5.96 -1.97
CA SER A 93 13.01 -5.67 -2.49
C SER A 93 12.84 -4.20 -2.86
N TRP A 94 13.46 -3.29 -2.14
CA TRP A 94 13.48 -1.87 -2.51
C TRP A 94 14.13 -1.65 -3.88
N LYS A 95 15.20 -2.36 -4.19
CA LYS A 95 15.87 -2.25 -5.49
C LYS A 95 15.09 -2.87 -6.65
N HIS A 96 14.41 -4.00 -6.42
CA HIS A 96 13.93 -4.83 -7.52
C HIS A 96 12.45 -5.21 -7.46
N LYS A 97 11.78 -5.01 -6.33
CA LYS A 97 10.44 -5.55 -6.07
C LYS A 97 9.52 -4.51 -5.43
N ARG A 98 9.37 -3.37 -6.11
CA ARG A 98 8.38 -2.35 -5.71
C ARG A 98 7.03 -2.72 -6.25
N CYS A 99 5.99 -2.29 -5.54
CA CYS A 99 4.61 -2.55 -5.91
C CYS A 99 3.71 -1.37 -5.55
N LEU A 100 2.51 -1.38 -6.10
CA LEU A 100 1.45 -0.43 -5.82
C LEU A 100 0.25 -1.18 -5.24
N ILE A 101 -0.31 -0.64 -4.18
CA ILE A 101 -1.49 -1.17 -3.49
C ILE A 101 -2.60 -0.13 -3.64
N PRO A 102 -3.71 -0.43 -4.35
CA PRO A 102 -4.80 0.52 -4.51
C PRO A 102 -5.57 0.70 -3.20
N ALA A 103 -5.93 1.93 -2.89
CA ALA A 103 -6.73 2.27 -1.74
C ALA A 103 -7.71 3.39 -2.09
N SER A 104 -8.86 3.45 -1.41
CA SER A 104 -9.81 4.57 -1.48
C SER A 104 -9.83 5.40 -0.19
N GLY A 105 -9.11 4.94 0.84
CA GLY A 105 -8.91 5.63 2.11
C GLY A 105 -7.99 4.82 3.03
N PHE A 106 -7.29 5.50 3.93
CA PHE A 106 -6.53 4.86 4.99
C PHE A 106 -6.92 5.45 6.34
N PHE A 107 -6.64 4.70 7.40
CA PHE A 107 -7.08 5.06 8.73
C PHE A 107 -5.90 5.31 9.67
N GLU A 108 -6.00 6.41 10.42
CA GLU A 108 -5.09 6.69 11.51
C GLU A 108 -5.89 7.11 12.75
N LYS A 109 -5.75 6.36 13.84
CA LYS A 109 -6.63 6.46 15.03
C LYS A 109 -8.11 6.30 14.64
N THR A 110 -8.91 7.33 14.90
CA THR A 110 -10.35 7.43 14.57
C THR A 110 -10.61 8.22 13.29
N TYR A 111 -9.57 8.58 12.54
CA TYR A 111 -9.69 9.38 11.33
C TYR A 111 -9.54 8.51 10.10
N ARG A 112 -10.35 8.81 9.09
CA ARG A 112 -10.25 8.34 7.72
C ARG A 112 -9.64 9.43 6.87
N ILE A 113 -8.57 9.11 6.14
CA ILE A 113 -7.90 10.03 5.22
C ILE A 113 -8.16 9.51 3.79
N ARG A 114 -8.65 10.38 2.92
CA ARG A 114 -9.01 10.04 1.53
C ARG A 114 -8.95 11.25 0.60
N LYS A 115 -8.98 11.01 -0.71
CA LYS A 115 -9.23 12.08 -1.69
C LYS A 115 -10.67 12.62 -1.52
N GLU A 116 -10.87 13.91 -1.73
CA GLU A 116 -12.20 14.56 -1.64
C GLU A 116 -13.20 13.95 -2.63
N ASN A 117 -12.75 13.65 -3.84
CA ASN A 117 -13.54 13.07 -4.93
C ASN A 117 -13.75 11.54 -4.84
N TYR A 118 -13.29 10.89 -3.74
CA TYR A 118 -13.39 9.45 -3.52
C TYR A 118 -12.64 8.58 -4.55
N GLU A 119 -11.73 9.14 -5.30
CA GLU A 119 -10.91 8.38 -6.25
C GLU A 119 -9.93 7.44 -5.55
N THR A 120 -9.63 6.34 -6.22
CA THR A 120 -8.57 5.42 -5.83
C THR A 120 -7.22 6.13 -5.95
N PHE A 121 -6.32 5.82 -5.02
CA PHE A 121 -4.93 6.26 -5.01
C PHE A 121 -4.00 5.08 -4.75
N TRP A 122 -2.71 5.31 -4.91
CA TRP A 122 -1.70 4.28 -4.80
C TRP A 122 -0.89 4.40 -3.51
N LEU A 123 -0.93 3.36 -2.70
CA LEU A 123 0.02 3.17 -1.63
C LEU A 123 1.28 2.53 -2.21
N GLY A 124 2.43 3.19 -2.04
CA GLY A 124 3.72 2.64 -2.44
C GLY A 124 4.16 1.54 -1.48
N GLY A 125 4.56 0.41 -2.06
CA GLY A 125 4.97 -0.77 -1.32
C GLY A 125 6.20 -1.45 -1.91
N ILE A 126 6.69 -2.41 -1.17
CA ILE A 126 7.66 -3.42 -1.62
C ILE A 126 7.10 -4.80 -1.37
N TRP A 127 7.53 -5.78 -2.16
CA TRP A 127 7.06 -7.14 -2.04
C TRP A 127 8.20 -8.15 -2.02
N SER A 128 7.91 -9.34 -1.59
CA SER A 128 8.83 -10.47 -1.58
C SER A 128 8.11 -11.75 -1.99
N LYS A 129 8.90 -12.71 -2.45
CA LYS A 129 8.49 -14.05 -2.77
C LYS A 129 9.31 -15.01 -1.92
N TRP A 130 8.62 -15.80 -1.14
CA TRP A 130 9.17 -16.92 -0.41
C TRP A 130 8.84 -18.21 -1.16
N SER A 131 9.79 -19.12 -1.21
CA SER A 131 9.61 -20.43 -1.84
C SER A 131 10.00 -21.52 -0.86
N SER A 132 9.13 -22.53 -0.73
CA SER A 132 9.42 -23.72 0.08
C SER A 132 10.25 -24.75 -0.69
N PRO A 133 10.90 -25.70 -0.01
CA PRO A 133 11.68 -26.74 -0.66
C PRO A 133 10.88 -27.65 -1.58
N ASP A 134 9.58 -27.80 -1.35
CA ASP A 134 8.63 -28.58 -2.18
C ASP A 134 8.01 -27.76 -3.32
N GLY A 135 8.46 -26.50 -3.51
CA GLY A 135 8.08 -25.66 -4.64
C GLY A 135 6.83 -24.81 -4.41
N ALA A 136 6.23 -24.79 -3.22
CA ALA A 136 5.16 -23.84 -2.91
C ALA A 136 5.70 -22.42 -2.84
N GLU A 137 4.98 -21.45 -3.36
CA GLU A 137 5.37 -20.03 -3.38
C GLU A 137 4.35 -19.18 -2.64
N LEU A 138 4.86 -18.19 -1.90
CA LEU A 138 4.05 -17.23 -1.17
C LEU A 138 4.55 -15.81 -1.42
N GLU A 139 3.67 -14.98 -1.98
CA GLU A 139 3.96 -13.57 -2.20
C GLU A 139 3.38 -12.72 -1.05
N SER A 140 4.17 -11.79 -0.58
CA SER A 140 3.81 -10.88 0.50
C SER A 140 4.32 -9.48 0.23
N CYS A 141 3.64 -8.47 0.79
CA CYS A 141 4.03 -7.08 0.64
C CYS A 141 3.99 -6.32 1.96
N CYS A 142 4.63 -5.15 1.97
CA CYS A 142 4.42 -4.14 3.01
C CYS A 142 4.31 -2.75 2.41
N ILE A 143 3.58 -1.88 3.10
CA ILE A 143 3.41 -0.48 2.71
C ILE A 143 4.62 0.33 3.18
N LEU A 144 5.16 1.18 2.32
CA LEU A 144 6.19 2.13 2.71
C LEU A 144 5.58 3.29 3.49
N THR A 145 6.33 3.79 4.46
CA THR A 145 5.92 4.93 5.26
C THR A 145 7.01 5.99 5.28
N THR A 146 6.60 7.25 5.35
CA THR A 146 7.48 8.42 5.38
C THR A 146 7.04 9.39 6.49
N GLU A 147 7.74 10.51 6.64
CA GLU A 147 7.33 11.59 7.52
C GLU A 147 5.97 12.16 7.12
N PRO A 148 5.14 12.58 8.08
CA PRO A 148 3.79 13.04 7.80
C PRO A 148 3.80 14.46 7.23
N ASN A 149 2.91 14.71 6.27
CA ASN A 149 2.57 16.06 5.84
C ASN A 149 1.63 16.77 6.86
N ASP A 150 1.26 18.02 6.60
CA ASP A 150 0.45 18.82 7.51
C ASP A 150 -0.95 18.24 7.79
N LEU A 151 -1.52 17.46 6.85
CA LEU A 151 -2.82 16.78 7.05
C LEU A 151 -2.72 15.63 8.05
N VAL A 152 -1.64 14.85 8.00
CA VAL A 152 -1.49 13.63 8.80
C VAL A 152 -0.74 13.90 10.11
N LYS A 153 0.16 14.90 10.15
CA LYS A 153 0.98 15.23 11.31
C LYS A 153 0.23 15.40 12.63
N PRO A 154 -0.97 16.01 12.69
CA PRO A 154 -1.76 16.07 13.92
C PRO A 154 -2.28 14.72 14.41
N LEU A 155 -2.37 13.74 13.51
CA LEU A 155 -2.93 12.41 13.78
C LEU A 155 -1.84 11.40 14.14
N HIS A 156 -0.72 11.41 13.39
CA HIS A 156 0.37 10.46 13.59
C HIS A 156 1.70 11.02 13.07
N HIS A 157 2.82 10.53 13.64
CA HIS A 157 4.19 10.91 13.26
C HIS A 157 4.70 10.19 11.98
N ARG A 158 3.88 9.36 11.35
CA ARG A 158 4.16 8.65 10.08
C ARG A 158 2.93 8.65 9.21
N MET A 159 3.14 8.66 7.88
CA MET A 159 2.09 8.45 6.89
C MET A 159 2.52 7.42 5.85
N PRO A 160 1.60 6.77 5.14
CA PRO A 160 1.97 5.91 4.02
C PRO A 160 2.60 6.74 2.89
N VAL A 161 3.51 6.14 2.15
CA VAL A 161 3.96 6.68 0.86
C VAL A 161 2.78 6.62 -0.11
N ILE A 162 2.39 7.77 -0.65
CA ILE A 162 1.39 7.88 -1.71
C ILE A 162 2.13 8.15 -3.02
N VAL A 163 2.01 7.22 -3.97
CA VAL A 163 2.57 7.40 -5.31
C VAL A 163 1.58 8.22 -6.14
N PRO A 164 1.99 9.38 -6.68
CA PRO A 164 1.10 10.21 -7.48
C PRO A 164 0.64 9.50 -8.76
N ASP A 165 -0.53 9.86 -9.24
CA ASP A 165 -1.07 9.35 -10.50
C ASP A 165 -0.10 9.71 -11.65
N GLY A 166 0.12 8.76 -12.57
CA GLY A 166 1.06 8.89 -13.69
C GLY A 166 2.50 8.41 -13.40
N TYR A 167 2.80 8.05 -12.15
CA TYR A 167 4.11 7.49 -11.78
C TYR A 167 4.08 5.97 -11.54
N GLU A 168 2.99 5.30 -11.90
CA GLU A 168 2.78 3.87 -11.64
C GLU A 168 3.85 3.00 -12.30
N GLU A 169 4.15 3.30 -13.56
CA GLU A 169 5.14 2.56 -14.34
C GLU A 169 6.55 2.81 -13.79
N GLN A 170 6.92 4.07 -13.60
CA GLN A 170 8.23 4.44 -13.04
C GLN A 170 8.45 3.86 -11.65
N TRP A 171 7.40 3.82 -10.80
CA TRP A 171 7.50 3.23 -9.47
C TRP A 171 7.74 1.73 -9.50
N THR A 172 7.08 1.00 -10.39
CA THR A 172 7.15 -0.47 -10.46
C THR A 172 8.27 -0.99 -11.35
N GLU A 173 8.82 -0.15 -12.24
CA GLU A 173 9.90 -0.52 -13.14
C GLU A 173 11.18 -0.92 -12.38
N GLN A 174 11.86 -1.94 -12.89
CA GLN A 174 13.13 -2.34 -12.30
C GLN A 174 14.20 -1.27 -12.57
N VAL A 175 14.87 -0.84 -11.51
CA VAL A 175 15.98 0.12 -11.61
C VAL A 175 17.28 -0.61 -11.95
N LYS A 176 18.10 0.00 -12.78
CA LYS A 176 19.39 -0.54 -13.23
C LYS A 176 20.51 -0.24 -12.25
N ASP A 177 20.43 0.91 -11.58
CA ASP A 177 21.50 1.39 -10.72
C ASP A 177 20.97 2.24 -9.53
N ALA A 178 21.90 2.68 -8.70
CA ALA A 178 21.61 3.51 -7.54
C ALA A 178 21.13 4.93 -7.90
N HIS A 179 21.44 5.44 -9.09
CA HIS A 179 21.00 6.75 -9.53
C HIS A 179 19.52 6.74 -9.88
N GLU A 180 19.07 5.74 -10.65
CA GLU A 180 17.63 5.54 -10.94
C GLU A 180 16.84 5.32 -9.66
N LEU A 181 17.38 4.54 -8.71
CA LEU A 181 16.74 4.31 -7.41
C LEU A 181 16.54 5.61 -6.61
N LYS A 182 17.55 6.50 -6.61
CA LYS A 182 17.44 7.82 -5.98
C LYS A 182 16.39 8.71 -6.65
N GLY A 183 16.16 8.54 -7.95
CA GLY A 183 15.11 9.22 -8.70
C GLY A 183 13.68 8.93 -8.20
N LEU A 184 13.49 7.87 -7.40
CA LEU A 184 12.20 7.55 -6.78
C LEU A 184 11.95 8.31 -5.47
N ILE A 185 12.98 8.92 -4.87
CA ILE A 185 12.84 9.66 -3.59
C ILE A 185 11.83 10.82 -3.71
N PRO A 186 11.87 11.66 -4.76
CA PRO A 186 10.87 12.71 -4.93
C PRO A 186 9.43 12.17 -5.02
N ILE A 187 9.25 11.01 -5.63
CA ILE A 187 7.94 10.34 -5.72
C ILE A 187 7.45 9.94 -4.32
N MET A 188 8.33 9.39 -3.48
CA MET A 188 8.00 9.00 -2.10
C MET A 188 7.62 10.20 -1.21
N LEU A 189 8.21 11.36 -1.45
CA LEU A 189 8.05 12.55 -0.62
C LEU A 189 7.05 13.56 -1.21
N GLY A 190 6.69 13.37 -2.49
CA GLY A 190 5.94 14.35 -3.29
C GLY A 190 4.44 14.42 -3.03
N TRP A 191 3.89 13.67 -2.06
CA TRP A 191 2.46 13.73 -1.80
C TRP A 191 2.02 15.07 -1.24
N SER A 192 1.23 15.81 -2.03
CA SER A 192 0.53 17.02 -1.59
C SER A 192 -0.80 16.65 -0.94
N SER A 193 -1.13 17.32 0.18
CA SER A 193 -2.43 17.17 0.86
C SER A 193 -3.58 17.92 0.15
N SER A 194 -3.30 18.66 -0.91
CA SER A 194 -4.32 19.37 -1.70
C SER A 194 -5.30 18.36 -2.33
N GLY A 195 -6.60 18.57 -2.18
CA GLY A 195 -7.65 17.65 -2.62
C GLY A 195 -7.84 16.43 -1.73
N TRP A 196 -7.30 16.46 -0.50
CA TRP A 196 -7.47 15.42 0.49
C TRP A 196 -8.13 15.94 1.76
N ILE A 197 -8.87 15.07 2.42
CA ILE A 197 -9.52 15.35 3.70
C ILE A 197 -9.24 14.26 4.73
N SER A 198 -9.26 14.67 6.00
CA SER A 198 -9.34 13.77 7.15
C SER A 198 -10.70 13.95 7.83
N GLU A 199 -11.45 12.88 7.97
CA GLU A 199 -12.77 12.87 8.61
C GLU A 199 -12.77 11.91 9.80
N GLU A 200 -13.36 12.33 10.91
CA GLU A 200 -13.48 11.51 12.12
C GLU A 200 -14.66 10.53 11.99
N ILE A 201 -14.37 9.23 12.00
CA ILE A 201 -15.37 8.17 11.73
C ILE A 201 -16.31 7.87 12.90
N ASN A 202 -16.03 8.37 14.12
CA ASN A 202 -16.81 8.10 15.34
C ASN A 202 -17.50 9.34 15.91
N LYS A 203 -17.60 10.44 15.16
CA LYS A 203 -18.48 11.53 15.59
C LYS A 203 -19.93 11.05 15.56
N LYS A 204 -20.51 10.78 16.75
CA LYS A 204 -21.97 10.75 16.88
C LYS A 204 -22.51 12.04 16.28
N PRO A 205 -23.58 12.02 15.46
CA PRO A 205 -24.19 13.25 14.98
C PRO A 205 -24.49 14.10 16.21
N THR A 206 -23.93 15.30 16.24
CA THR A 206 -24.29 16.29 17.26
C THR A 206 -25.75 16.59 16.99
N ASN A 207 -26.65 16.06 17.82
CA ASN A 207 -28.03 16.54 17.85
C ASN A 207 -27.95 18.02 18.17
N GLN A 208 -28.05 18.87 17.16
CA GLN A 208 -28.50 20.23 17.36
C GLN A 208 -29.97 20.13 17.84
N MET A 209 -30.14 20.05 19.13
CA MET A 209 -31.43 20.42 19.74
C MET A 209 -31.62 21.90 19.41
N ASN A 210 -32.38 22.18 18.35
CA ASN A 210 -33.04 23.46 18.20
C ASN A 210 -34.06 23.55 19.35
N LEU A 211 -33.67 24.21 20.44
CA LEU A 211 -34.60 24.72 21.43
C LEU A 211 -35.25 25.96 20.83
N PHE A 212 -36.50 25.80 20.43
CA PHE A 212 -37.50 26.88 20.37
C PHE A 212 -38.31 26.85 21.65
#